data_1933a1808295d3dedaf8777181f86fb5
#
_entry.id   1933a1808295d3dedaf8777181f86fb5
#
_cell.length_a   1.000
_cell.length_b   1.000
_cell.length_c   1.000
_cell.angle_alpha   90.00
_cell.angle_beta   90.00
_cell.angle_gamma   90.00
#
_symmetry.space_group_name_H-M   'P 1'
#
loop_
_entity.id
_entity.type
_entity.pdbx_description
1 polymer ?
#
loop_
_entity_poly.entity_id
_entity_poly.type
_entity_poly.pdbx_seq_one_letter_code
_entity_poly.pdbx_strand_id
1 'polypeptide(L)'
;MTAAASVAERAARDYVAVGEGPARTAALSQTWAGAGNAGWDGAGKLTVTDSYVASTTVEGERVNVLVAVEVATPPEAKTATTGWVGVLVPIANPMTTPSVAGAPALVGLPEAPTSSSAAIAHETDQELTENTRPDIEAFARAWAGGDVDALVAPGGSVDAPALTGASAKITSWRVYAGNEESRQAAMSVAWKLGDATLTSQYTVTIVPVKANGATRWQIFSITTTN
;
A
#
# COMPACT_ATOMS: atom_id res chain seq x y z
N MET A 1 1.51 -17.35 -8.26
CA MET A 1 0.61 -16.49 -7.42
C MET A 1 0.17 -15.21 -8.13
N THR A 2 1.08 -14.43 -8.74
CA THR A 2 0.73 -13.17 -9.43
C THR A 2 -0.32 -13.33 -10.54
N ALA A 3 -0.21 -14.39 -11.36
CA ALA A 3 -1.17 -14.65 -12.44
C ALA A 3 -2.59 -14.96 -11.90
N ALA A 4 -2.69 -15.75 -10.81
CA ALA A 4 -3.98 -16.05 -10.17
C ALA A 4 -4.63 -14.76 -9.60
N ALA A 5 -3.83 -13.91 -8.98
CA ALA A 5 -4.29 -12.62 -8.46
C ALA A 5 -4.86 -11.71 -9.57
N SER A 6 -4.15 -11.61 -10.70
CA SER A 6 -4.59 -10.79 -11.85
C SER A 6 -5.88 -11.34 -12.49
N VAL A 7 -6.02 -12.66 -12.59
CA VAL A 7 -7.26 -13.28 -13.10
C VAL A 7 -8.42 -13.02 -12.15
N ALA A 8 -8.19 -13.16 -10.83
CA ALA A 8 -9.21 -12.91 -9.82
C ALA A 8 -9.64 -11.45 -9.80
N GLU A 9 -8.69 -10.51 -9.86
CA GLU A 9 -8.98 -9.08 -9.86
C GLU A 9 -9.81 -8.69 -11.09
N ARG A 10 -9.42 -9.17 -12.27
CA ARG A 10 -10.20 -8.95 -13.50
C ARG A 10 -11.60 -9.53 -13.37
N ALA A 11 -11.73 -10.78 -12.92
CA ALA A 11 -13.04 -11.42 -12.74
C ALA A 11 -13.92 -10.68 -11.73
N ALA A 12 -13.35 -10.21 -10.62
CA ALA A 12 -14.07 -9.42 -9.62
C ALA A 12 -14.60 -8.10 -10.18
N ARG A 13 -13.76 -7.37 -10.91
CA ARG A 13 -14.15 -6.12 -11.59
C ARG A 13 -15.29 -6.35 -12.58
N ASP A 14 -15.14 -7.33 -13.47
CA ASP A 14 -16.16 -7.68 -14.47
C ASP A 14 -17.45 -8.21 -13.83
N TYR A 15 -17.33 -8.89 -12.68
CA TYR A 15 -18.48 -9.39 -11.92
C TYR A 15 -19.29 -8.27 -11.28
N VAL A 16 -18.64 -7.27 -10.71
CA VAL A 16 -19.29 -6.14 -10.03
C VAL A 16 -19.68 -5.04 -11.00
N ALA A 17 -18.89 -4.80 -12.06
CA ALA A 17 -19.23 -3.84 -13.09
C ALA A 17 -20.54 -4.23 -13.77
N VAL A 18 -21.57 -3.49 -13.44
CA VAL A 18 -22.91 -3.75 -13.98
C VAL A 18 -23.03 -3.06 -15.32
N GLY A 19 -22.82 -3.85 -16.38
CA GLY A 19 -23.16 -3.49 -17.74
C GLY A 19 -24.31 -4.37 -18.25
N GLU A 20 -25.15 -3.83 -19.09
CA GLU A 20 -26.25 -4.61 -19.66
C GLU A 20 -25.75 -5.64 -20.67
N GLY A 21 -26.28 -6.86 -20.60
CA GLY A 21 -26.34 -7.82 -21.67
C GLY A 21 -25.03 -8.52 -22.04
N PRO A 22 -24.85 -8.81 -23.35
CA PRO A 22 -23.82 -9.73 -23.84
C PRO A 22 -22.39 -9.31 -23.55
N ALA A 23 -22.12 -8.01 -23.42
CA ALA A 23 -20.78 -7.50 -23.22
C ALA A 23 -20.18 -7.93 -21.87
N ARG A 24 -20.96 -7.87 -20.77
CA ARG A 24 -20.53 -8.34 -19.45
C ARG A 24 -20.31 -9.85 -19.43
N THR A 25 -21.25 -10.62 -20.00
CA THR A 25 -21.10 -12.08 -20.11
C THR A 25 -19.86 -12.44 -20.92
N ALA A 26 -19.59 -11.73 -22.02
CA ALA A 26 -18.40 -11.94 -22.82
C ALA A 26 -17.10 -11.60 -22.06
N ALA A 27 -17.07 -10.52 -21.29
CA ALA A 27 -15.93 -10.16 -20.45
C ALA A 27 -15.67 -11.23 -19.36
N LEU A 28 -16.69 -11.61 -18.62
CA LEU A 28 -16.60 -12.67 -17.60
C LEU A 28 -16.20 -14.02 -18.20
N SER A 29 -16.69 -14.38 -19.38
CA SER A 29 -16.38 -15.65 -20.06
C SER A 29 -14.90 -15.80 -20.42
N GLN A 30 -14.14 -14.71 -20.44
CA GLN A 30 -12.68 -14.78 -20.66
C GLN A 30 -11.93 -15.35 -19.43
N THR A 31 -12.51 -15.27 -18.26
CA THR A 31 -11.92 -15.75 -17.00
C THR A 31 -12.73 -16.86 -16.32
N TRP A 32 -14.04 -16.93 -16.60
CA TRP A 32 -14.97 -17.84 -15.97
C TRP A 32 -15.93 -18.51 -16.95
N ALA A 33 -15.82 -19.81 -17.14
CA ALA A 33 -16.66 -20.58 -18.06
C ALA A 33 -18.17 -20.58 -17.65
N GLY A 34 -18.47 -20.36 -16.37
CA GLY A 34 -19.84 -20.28 -15.83
C GLY A 34 -20.51 -18.90 -15.96
N ALA A 35 -19.94 -17.96 -16.66
CA ALA A 35 -20.37 -16.56 -16.71
C ALA A 35 -21.83 -16.35 -17.17
N GLY A 36 -22.38 -17.26 -17.99
CA GLY A 36 -23.78 -17.20 -18.42
C GLY A 36 -24.81 -17.29 -17.26
N ASN A 37 -24.39 -17.79 -16.10
CA ASN A 37 -25.22 -17.95 -14.89
C ASN A 37 -24.90 -16.89 -13.84
N ALA A 38 -24.24 -15.79 -14.18
CA ALA A 38 -23.78 -14.79 -13.23
C ALA A 38 -24.92 -14.05 -12.49
N GLY A 39 -26.16 -14.27 -12.85
CA GLY A 39 -27.37 -13.92 -12.07
C GLY A 39 -27.57 -12.45 -11.70
N TRP A 40 -26.66 -11.59 -12.11
CA TRP A 40 -26.66 -10.17 -11.74
C TRP A 40 -27.55 -9.38 -12.69
N ASP A 41 -28.67 -8.95 -12.17
CA ASP A 41 -29.66 -8.13 -12.89
C ASP A 41 -29.46 -6.66 -12.47
N GLY A 42 -28.50 -6.00 -13.07
CA GLY A 42 -28.27 -4.61 -12.80
C GLY A 42 -28.31 -3.79 -14.05
N ALA A 43 -29.30 -2.97 -14.22
CA ALA A 43 -29.40 -2.02 -15.32
C ALA A 43 -28.29 -0.95 -15.26
N GLY A 44 -27.07 -1.31 -15.61
CA GLY A 44 -25.97 -0.41 -15.91
C GLY A 44 -25.61 0.67 -14.87
N LYS A 45 -25.69 0.34 -13.57
CA LYS A 45 -25.69 1.38 -12.52
C LYS A 45 -24.54 1.34 -11.54
N LEU A 46 -23.55 0.47 -11.75
CA LEU A 46 -22.33 0.46 -10.95
C LEU A 46 -21.12 0.52 -11.86
N THR A 47 -20.21 1.44 -11.58
CA THR A 47 -18.90 1.52 -12.21
C THR A 47 -17.85 1.11 -11.21
N VAL A 48 -16.84 0.39 -11.67
CA VAL A 48 -15.66 0.08 -10.87
C VAL A 48 -14.64 1.18 -11.07
N THR A 49 -14.26 1.84 -10.00
CA THR A 49 -13.29 2.94 -10.00
C THR A 49 -11.90 2.45 -9.65
N ASP A 50 -11.80 1.48 -8.71
CA ASP A 50 -10.54 0.89 -8.29
C ASP A 50 -10.70 -0.56 -7.82
N SER A 51 -9.59 -1.31 -7.71
CA SER A 51 -9.58 -2.66 -7.16
C SER A 51 -8.19 -3.07 -6.68
N TYR A 52 -8.13 -3.93 -5.67
CA TYR A 52 -6.90 -4.57 -5.23
C TYR A 52 -7.16 -5.93 -4.60
N VAL A 53 -6.16 -6.79 -4.60
CA VAL A 53 -6.21 -8.08 -3.89
C VAL A 53 -6.01 -7.86 -2.40
N ALA A 54 -7.06 -8.07 -1.62
CA ALA A 54 -7.04 -7.87 -0.16
C ALA A 54 -6.40 -9.06 0.57
N SER A 55 -6.69 -10.29 0.13
CA SER A 55 -6.08 -11.50 0.70
C SER A 55 -6.15 -12.68 -0.26
N THR A 56 -5.36 -13.71 0.04
CA THR A 56 -5.32 -14.96 -0.72
C THR A 56 -5.23 -16.13 0.25
N THR A 57 -6.17 -17.07 0.15
CA THR A 57 -6.23 -18.28 0.98
C THR A 57 -6.10 -19.52 0.09
N VAL A 58 -5.20 -20.42 0.45
CA VAL A 58 -5.01 -21.68 -0.29
C VAL A 58 -5.88 -22.77 0.35
N GLU A 59 -6.69 -23.43 -0.45
CA GLU A 59 -7.55 -24.53 -0.03
C GLU A 59 -7.33 -25.75 -0.97
N GLY A 60 -6.42 -26.63 -0.58
CA GLY A 60 -6.01 -27.76 -1.42
C GLY A 60 -5.38 -27.28 -2.73
N GLU A 61 -5.97 -27.69 -3.86
CA GLU A 61 -5.51 -27.31 -5.20
C GLU A 61 -6.12 -25.98 -5.71
N ARG A 62 -6.96 -25.35 -4.91
CA ARG A 62 -7.63 -24.09 -5.23
C ARG A 62 -7.07 -22.96 -4.41
N VAL A 63 -7.23 -21.78 -4.93
CA VAL A 63 -6.89 -20.53 -4.23
C VAL A 63 -8.13 -19.64 -4.23
N ASN A 64 -8.55 -19.23 -3.06
CA ASN A 64 -9.58 -18.20 -2.90
C ASN A 64 -8.91 -16.84 -2.80
N VAL A 65 -9.20 -15.96 -3.72
CA VAL A 65 -8.66 -14.60 -3.76
C VAL A 65 -9.77 -13.64 -3.37
N LEU A 66 -9.58 -12.92 -2.29
CA LEU A 66 -10.45 -11.81 -1.89
C LEU A 66 -9.98 -10.55 -2.57
N VAL A 67 -10.80 -9.98 -3.43
CA VAL A 67 -10.56 -8.72 -4.13
C VAL A 67 -11.44 -7.65 -3.51
N ALA A 68 -10.85 -6.55 -3.07
CA ALA A 68 -11.59 -5.34 -2.75
C ALA A 68 -11.82 -4.56 -4.04
N VAL A 69 -13.06 -4.15 -4.28
CA VAL A 69 -13.47 -3.41 -5.47
C VAL A 69 -14.18 -2.15 -5.04
N GLU A 70 -13.71 -0.99 -5.47
CA GLU A 70 -14.40 0.26 -5.27
C GLU A 70 -15.48 0.44 -6.33
N VAL A 71 -16.70 0.64 -5.87
CA VAL A 71 -17.87 0.83 -6.73
C VAL A 71 -18.45 2.22 -6.54
N ALA A 72 -18.88 2.83 -7.63
CA ALA A 72 -19.59 4.09 -7.63
C ALA A 72 -20.87 3.98 -8.46
N THR A 73 -21.95 4.59 -7.98
CA THR A 73 -23.14 4.80 -8.80
C THR A 73 -22.89 5.97 -9.75
N PRO A 74 -23.51 5.96 -10.96
CA PRO A 74 -23.42 7.09 -11.89
C PRO A 74 -23.88 8.39 -11.24
N PRO A 75 -23.31 9.55 -11.66
CA PRO A 75 -23.67 10.86 -11.10
C PRO A 75 -25.14 11.20 -11.18
N GLU A 76 -25.85 10.68 -12.18
CA GLU A 76 -27.29 10.85 -12.38
C GLU A 76 -28.17 9.97 -11.48
N ALA A 77 -27.57 9.07 -10.71
CA ALA A 77 -28.31 8.24 -9.75
C ALA A 77 -28.91 9.11 -8.64
N LYS A 78 -30.17 8.85 -8.28
CA LYS A 78 -30.88 9.59 -7.21
C LYS A 78 -30.17 9.52 -5.86
N THR A 79 -29.35 8.49 -5.67
CA THR A 79 -28.53 8.28 -4.49
C THR A 79 -27.13 7.89 -4.97
N ALA A 80 -26.21 8.82 -4.87
CA ALA A 80 -24.81 8.54 -5.12
C ALA A 80 -24.26 7.66 -3.99
N THR A 81 -23.71 6.51 -4.35
CA THR A 81 -23.05 5.61 -3.41
C THR A 81 -21.66 5.33 -3.94
N THR A 82 -20.66 5.55 -3.11
CA THR A 82 -19.29 5.11 -3.37
C THR A 82 -18.87 4.28 -2.17
N GLY A 83 -18.27 3.14 -2.43
CA GLY A 83 -17.82 2.28 -1.35
C GLY A 83 -17.06 1.07 -1.84
N TRP A 84 -16.36 0.43 -0.90
CA TRP A 84 -15.61 -0.79 -1.15
C TRP A 84 -16.46 -2.02 -0.87
N VAL A 85 -16.43 -2.97 -1.78
CA VAL A 85 -17.07 -4.28 -1.62
C VAL A 85 -16.03 -5.37 -1.78
N GLY A 86 -16.15 -6.44 -0.98
CA GLY A 86 -15.33 -7.63 -1.11
C GLY A 86 -15.93 -8.61 -2.12
N VAL A 87 -15.09 -9.13 -3.01
CA VAL A 87 -15.45 -10.19 -3.95
C VAL A 87 -14.51 -11.35 -3.76
N LEU A 88 -15.03 -12.47 -3.29
CA LEU A 88 -14.29 -13.72 -3.19
C LEU A 88 -14.34 -14.47 -4.52
N VAL A 89 -13.17 -14.71 -5.12
CA VAL A 89 -13.01 -15.37 -6.42
C VAL A 89 -12.26 -16.68 -6.23
N PRO A 90 -12.89 -17.84 -6.43
CA PRO A 90 -12.19 -19.13 -6.41
C PRO A 90 -11.42 -19.34 -7.71
N ILE A 91 -10.12 -19.63 -7.60
CA ILE A 91 -9.23 -19.86 -8.72
C ILE A 91 -8.75 -21.32 -8.73
N ALA A 92 -8.90 -21.98 -9.87
CA ALA A 92 -8.28 -23.27 -10.17
C ALA A 92 -6.95 -23.06 -10.88
N ASN A 93 -6.07 -24.08 -10.77
CA ASN A 93 -4.76 -24.14 -11.44
C ASN A 93 -3.90 -22.87 -11.24
N PRO A 94 -3.76 -22.36 -9.99
CA PRO A 94 -3.18 -21.04 -9.71
C PRO A 94 -1.72 -20.92 -10.15
N MET A 95 -1.02 -22.04 -10.34
CA MET A 95 0.40 -22.07 -10.67
C MET A 95 0.69 -22.27 -12.18
N THR A 96 -0.32 -22.70 -12.94
CA THR A 96 -0.15 -23.00 -14.38
C THR A 96 -1.01 -22.08 -15.25
N THR A 97 -2.27 -22.43 -15.43
CA THR A 97 -3.22 -21.66 -16.22
C THR A 97 -4.41 -21.28 -15.32
N PRO A 98 -4.28 -20.20 -14.54
CA PRO A 98 -5.33 -19.83 -13.59
C PRO A 98 -6.64 -19.51 -14.31
N SER A 99 -7.73 -20.05 -13.77
CA SER A 99 -9.08 -19.78 -14.25
C SER A 99 -10.04 -19.72 -13.05
N VAL A 100 -11.15 -19.02 -13.21
CA VAL A 100 -12.18 -18.96 -12.16
C VAL A 100 -12.86 -20.32 -12.07
N ALA A 101 -12.82 -20.93 -10.87
CA ALA A 101 -13.31 -22.29 -10.62
C ALA A 101 -14.79 -22.36 -10.26
N GLY A 102 -15.41 -21.23 -9.92
CA GLY A 102 -16.82 -21.17 -9.51
C GLY A 102 -17.32 -19.74 -9.53
N ALA A 103 -18.58 -19.53 -9.17
CA ALA A 103 -19.16 -18.19 -9.14
C ALA A 103 -18.42 -17.30 -8.12
N PRO A 104 -17.99 -16.09 -8.51
CA PRO A 104 -17.56 -15.09 -7.55
C PRO A 104 -18.69 -14.75 -6.56
N ALA A 105 -18.36 -14.41 -5.33
CA ALA A 105 -19.31 -14.10 -4.29
C ALA A 105 -19.00 -12.76 -3.62
N LEU A 106 -20.03 -11.97 -3.35
CA LEU A 106 -19.90 -10.78 -2.53
C LEU A 106 -19.71 -11.19 -1.07
N VAL A 107 -18.71 -10.67 -0.42
CA VAL A 107 -18.40 -10.93 1.00
C VAL A 107 -18.03 -9.62 1.70
N GLY A 108 -18.08 -9.62 3.02
CA GLY A 108 -17.54 -8.49 3.80
C GLY A 108 -16.03 -8.37 3.60
N LEU A 109 -15.52 -7.16 3.47
CA LEU A 109 -14.10 -6.93 3.60
C LEU A 109 -13.71 -7.11 5.08
N PRO A 110 -12.54 -7.72 5.37
CA PRO A 110 -12.03 -7.73 6.71
C PRO A 110 -11.87 -6.29 7.18
N GLU A 111 -12.29 -6.00 8.41
CA GLU A 111 -11.95 -4.73 9.03
C GLU A 111 -10.44 -4.58 9.00
N ALA A 112 -9.97 -3.37 8.64
CA ALA A 112 -8.55 -3.08 8.75
C ALA A 112 -8.13 -3.45 10.18
N PRO A 113 -7.09 -4.28 10.34
CA PRO A 113 -6.64 -4.62 11.67
C PRO A 113 -6.40 -3.29 12.37
N THR A 114 -7.16 -3.04 13.43
CA THR A 114 -6.79 -1.98 14.35
C THR A 114 -5.42 -2.39 14.83
N SER A 115 -4.38 -1.90 14.18
CA SER A 115 -3.02 -2.05 14.64
C SER A 115 -2.93 -1.31 15.97
N SER A 116 -3.41 -1.97 17.03
CA SER A 116 -2.91 -1.72 18.35
C SER A 116 -1.51 -2.35 18.43
N SER A 117 -0.60 -1.92 17.57
CA SER A 117 0.77 -1.87 17.99
C SER A 117 0.70 -0.97 19.22
N ALA A 118 0.60 -1.58 20.40
CA ALA A 118 0.89 -0.90 21.63
C ALA A 118 2.26 -0.29 21.35
N ALA A 119 2.28 1.02 21.11
CA ALA A 119 3.52 1.73 20.89
C ALA A 119 4.33 1.42 22.12
N ILE A 120 5.34 0.54 21.99
CA ILE A 120 6.28 0.30 23.06
C ILE A 120 6.79 1.69 23.36
N ALA A 121 6.51 2.20 24.55
CA ALA A 121 6.90 3.54 24.96
C ALA A 121 8.42 3.52 25.08
N HIS A 122 9.09 3.75 23.96
CA HIS A 122 10.53 3.92 23.94
C HIS A 122 10.86 5.27 24.59
N GLU A 123 11.72 5.27 25.55
CA GLU A 123 12.28 6.49 26.11
C GLU A 123 12.91 7.32 24.97
N THR A 124 12.63 8.60 24.94
CA THR A 124 13.13 9.50 23.88
C THR A 124 14.46 10.10 24.33
N ASP A 125 15.45 10.04 23.47
CA ASP A 125 16.69 10.82 23.59
C ASP A 125 16.45 12.21 23.02
N GLN A 126 16.05 13.15 23.88
CA GLN A 126 15.64 14.48 23.44
C GLN A 126 16.82 15.29 22.92
N GLU A 127 17.99 15.17 23.55
CA GLU A 127 19.20 15.89 23.12
C GLU A 127 19.61 15.45 21.72
N LEU A 128 19.65 14.13 21.45
CA LEU A 128 20.00 13.60 20.15
C LEU A 128 18.94 13.94 19.10
N THR A 129 17.64 13.94 19.49
CA THR A 129 16.54 14.36 18.63
C THR A 129 16.72 15.80 18.12
N GLU A 130 17.07 16.73 19.02
CA GLU A 130 17.26 18.13 18.68
C GLU A 130 18.55 18.34 17.86
N ASN A 131 19.64 17.70 18.26
CA ASN A 131 20.93 17.81 17.60
C ASN A 131 20.95 17.25 16.16
N THR A 132 20.15 16.21 15.90
CA THR A 132 20.09 15.56 14.57
C THR A 132 19.04 16.17 13.64
N ARG A 133 18.07 16.93 14.15
CA ARG A 133 16.98 17.50 13.36
C ARG A 133 17.42 18.26 12.09
N PRO A 134 18.43 19.15 12.14
CA PRO A 134 18.86 19.87 10.93
C PRO A 134 19.37 18.94 9.83
N ASP A 135 20.11 17.88 10.19
CA ASP A 135 20.66 16.91 9.26
C ASP A 135 19.54 16.07 8.63
N ILE A 136 18.51 15.70 9.41
CA ILE A 136 17.33 14.96 8.93
C ILE A 136 16.46 15.81 8.01
N GLU A 137 16.32 17.10 8.27
CA GLU A 137 15.61 18.04 7.37
C GLU A 137 16.37 18.24 6.04
N ALA A 138 17.69 18.26 6.09
CA ALA A 138 18.53 18.30 4.89
C ALA A 138 18.40 16.99 4.10
N PHE A 139 18.44 15.85 4.79
CA PHE A 139 18.23 14.54 4.20
C PHE A 139 16.85 14.44 3.51
N ALA A 140 15.76 14.84 4.14
CA ALA A 140 14.43 14.76 3.54
C ALA A 140 14.31 15.54 2.23
N ARG A 141 14.95 16.71 2.15
CA ARG A 141 14.99 17.50 0.91
C ARG A 141 15.74 16.79 -0.21
N ALA A 142 16.91 16.20 0.10
CA ALA A 142 17.70 15.43 -0.85
C ALA A 142 16.97 14.14 -1.27
N TRP A 143 16.29 13.48 -0.31
CA TRP A 143 15.54 12.27 -0.54
C TRP A 143 14.39 12.47 -1.53
N ALA A 144 13.70 13.59 -1.44
CA ALA A 144 12.69 13.96 -2.43
C ALA A 144 13.26 14.17 -3.84
N GLY A 145 14.51 14.64 -3.93
CA GLY A 145 15.24 14.83 -5.20
C GLY A 145 15.93 13.56 -5.72
N GLY A 146 15.99 12.49 -4.92
CA GLY A 146 16.69 11.25 -5.28
C GLY A 146 18.21 11.26 -5.08
N ASP A 147 18.77 12.31 -4.48
CA ASP A 147 20.22 12.47 -4.24
C ASP A 147 20.54 12.35 -2.74
N VAL A 148 20.60 11.13 -2.24
CA VAL A 148 20.79 10.82 -0.81
C VAL A 148 22.14 10.21 -0.46
N ASP A 149 22.95 9.81 -1.45
CA ASP A 149 24.15 9.00 -1.23
C ASP A 149 25.16 9.65 -0.26
N ALA A 150 25.28 10.97 -0.33
CA ALA A 150 26.17 11.71 0.56
C ALA A 150 25.66 11.88 2.01
N LEU A 151 24.39 11.57 2.26
CA LEU A 151 23.70 11.78 3.54
C LEU A 151 23.37 10.46 4.24
N VAL A 152 23.57 9.33 3.55
CA VAL A 152 23.44 7.98 4.09
C VAL A 152 24.76 7.53 4.66
N ALA A 153 24.72 6.83 5.80
CA ALA A 153 25.92 6.30 6.44
C ALA A 153 26.60 5.24 5.55
N PRO A 154 27.92 5.09 5.62
CA PRO A 154 28.63 4.03 4.89
C PRO A 154 28.05 2.64 5.20
N GLY A 155 27.72 1.91 4.13
CA GLY A 155 27.08 0.59 4.22
C GLY A 155 25.57 0.63 4.47
N GLY A 156 24.98 1.80 4.63
CA GLY A 156 23.53 1.99 4.67
C GLY A 156 22.91 1.95 3.26
N SER A 157 21.61 1.74 3.22
CA SER A 157 20.82 1.79 1.98
C SER A 157 19.47 2.45 2.24
N VAL A 158 19.14 3.43 1.41
CA VAL A 158 17.84 4.11 1.44
C VAL A 158 17.37 4.29 0.01
N ASP A 159 16.26 3.65 -0.30
CA ASP A 159 15.61 3.82 -1.60
C ASP A 159 14.92 5.19 -1.66
N ALA A 160 15.14 5.92 -2.75
CA ALA A 160 14.43 7.16 -3.00
C ALA A 160 12.98 6.84 -3.43
N PRO A 161 11.97 7.55 -2.89
CA PRO A 161 10.62 7.40 -3.38
C PRO A 161 10.53 7.88 -4.83
N ALA A 162 9.88 7.09 -5.69
CA ALA A 162 9.75 7.39 -7.12
C ALA A 162 8.72 8.51 -7.40
N LEU A 163 8.84 9.64 -6.71
CA LEU A 163 7.90 10.76 -6.80
C LEU A 163 8.56 11.95 -7.47
N THR A 164 8.67 11.92 -8.80
CA THR A 164 9.23 13.04 -9.57
C THR A 164 8.48 14.35 -9.31
N GLY A 165 9.21 15.38 -8.92
CA GLY A 165 8.64 16.71 -8.65
C GLY A 165 8.00 16.86 -7.27
N ALA A 166 8.12 15.87 -6.39
CA ALA A 166 7.68 15.99 -5.01
C ALA A 166 8.69 16.80 -4.18
N SER A 167 8.20 17.43 -3.11
CA SER A 167 9.02 17.95 -2.03
C SER A 167 8.68 17.25 -0.71
N ALA A 168 9.66 17.11 0.17
CA ALA A 168 9.50 16.46 1.47
C ALA A 168 9.75 17.46 2.61
N LYS A 169 8.92 17.38 3.64
CA LYS A 169 9.07 18.17 4.88
C LYS A 169 8.92 17.23 6.08
N ILE A 170 9.87 17.28 7.01
CA ILE A 170 9.75 16.57 8.28
C ILE A 170 8.68 17.26 9.14
N THR A 171 7.66 16.51 9.51
CA THR A 171 6.59 16.96 10.40
C THR A 171 6.80 16.47 11.84
N SER A 172 7.45 15.31 12.01
CA SER A 172 7.85 14.78 13.31
C SER A 172 9.17 14.04 13.19
N TRP A 173 10.05 14.22 14.17
CA TRP A 173 11.30 13.50 14.33
C TRP A 173 11.51 13.20 15.80
N ARG A 174 11.80 11.94 16.13
CA ARG A 174 12.03 11.50 17.49
C ARG A 174 13.03 10.35 17.50
N VAL A 175 14.14 10.54 18.19
CA VAL A 175 15.15 9.50 18.40
C VAL A 175 14.88 8.82 19.73
N TYR A 176 14.95 7.50 19.74
CA TYR A 176 14.76 6.71 20.94
C TYR A 176 16.10 6.45 21.64
N ALA A 177 16.04 6.35 22.96
CA ALA A 177 17.19 5.92 23.76
C ALA A 177 17.67 4.53 23.34
N GLY A 178 18.97 4.28 23.40
CA GLY A 178 19.56 3.03 22.96
C GLY A 178 21.08 3.01 23.16
N ASN A 179 21.81 2.24 22.37
CA ASN A 179 23.28 2.14 22.49
C ASN A 179 24.00 3.22 21.66
N GLU A 180 25.31 3.37 21.86
CA GLU A 180 26.12 4.36 21.16
C GLU A 180 26.46 4.00 19.69
N GLU A 181 26.17 2.75 19.28
CA GLU A 181 26.50 2.25 17.94
C GLU A 181 25.35 2.49 16.95
N SER A 182 24.11 2.47 17.44
CA SER A 182 22.92 2.72 16.62
C SER A 182 21.75 3.21 17.45
N ARG A 183 20.85 3.96 16.84
CA ARG A 183 19.58 4.41 17.43
C ARG A 183 18.44 4.13 16.47
N GLN A 184 17.30 3.78 17.01
CA GLN A 184 16.05 3.79 16.31
C GLN A 184 15.39 5.17 16.45
N ALA A 185 14.72 5.62 15.41
CA ALA A 185 13.99 6.88 15.41
C ALA A 185 12.66 6.74 14.67
N ALA A 186 11.67 7.52 15.08
CA ALA A 186 10.44 7.69 14.34
C ALA A 186 10.50 9.00 13.54
N MET A 187 10.12 8.92 12.27
CA MET A 187 10.09 10.05 11.36
C MET A 187 8.74 10.14 10.66
N SER A 188 8.13 11.32 10.68
CA SER A 188 6.96 11.61 9.84
C SER A 188 7.33 12.64 8.79
N VAL A 189 6.96 12.34 7.55
CA VAL A 189 7.28 13.17 6.37
C VAL A 189 6.00 13.56 5.66
N ALA A 190 5.79 14.85 5.45
CA ALA A 190 4.78 15.35 4.55
C ALA A 190 5.39 15.49 3.14
N TRP A 191 4.90 14.70 2.23
CA TRP A 191 5.22 14.74 0.80
C TRP A 191 4.24 15.68 0.10
N LYS A 192 4.75 16.67 -0.61
CA LYS A 192 3.92 17.56 -1.42
C LYS A 192 4.17 17.27 -2.90
N LEU A 193 3.11 16.94 -3.63
CA LEU A 193 3.10 16.73 -5.07
C LEU A 193 2.00 17.59 -5.69
N GLY A 194 2.36 18.65 -6.38
CA GLY A 194 1.40 19.67 -6.81
C GLY A 194 0.68 20.29 -5.62
N ASP A 195 -0.65 20.24 -5.61
CA ASP A 195 -1.49 20.73 -4.51
C ASP A 195 -1.81 19.65 -3.46
N ALA A 196 -1.46 18.39 -3.73
CA ALA A 196 -1.69 17.28 -2.81
C ALA A 196 -0.59 17.17 -1.76
N THR A 197 -0.96 16.76 -0.55
CA THR A 197 -0.03 16.44 0.54
C THR A 197 -0.36 15.07 1.10
N LEU A 198 0.65 14.21 1.14
CA LEU A 198 0.57 12.87 1.74
C LEU A 198 1.53 12.82 2.93
N THR A 199 1.06 12.35 4.08
CA THR A 199 1.91 12.14 5.26
C THR A 199 2.23 10.66 5.41
N SER A 200 3.53 10.34 5.49
CA SER A 200 4.02 8.98 5.69
C SER A 200 4.83 8.89 6.98
N GLN A 201 4.77 7.72 7.62
CA GLN A 201 5.51 7.42 8.85
C GLN A 201 6.56 6.35 8.58
N TYR A 202 7.74 6.55 9.16
CA TYR A 202 8.89 5.68 8.97
C TYR A 202 9.57 5.37 10.30
N THR A 203 10.11 4.18 10.38
CA THR A 203 11.12 3.81 11.37
C THR A 203 12.50 3.97 10.72
N VAL A 204 13.38 4.70 11.36
CA VAL A 204 14.70 5.06 10.84
C VAL A 204 15.76 4.51 11.77
N THR A 205 16.79 3.87 11.20
CA THR A 205 18.00 3.55 11.95
C THR A 205 19.06 4.59 11.64
N ILE A 206 19.63 5.21 12.68
CA ILE A 206 20.75 6.11 12.56
C ILE A 206 21.99 5.53 13.24
N VAL A 207 23.15 5.81 12.68
CA VAL A 207 24.45 5.37 13.21
C VAL A 207 25.45 6.53 13.30
N PRO A 208 26.38 6.52 14.25
CA PRO A 208 27.41 7.54 14.36
C PRO A 208 28.50 7.32 13.30
N VAL A 209 28.78 8.33 12.50
CA VAL A 209 29.86 8.32 11.51
C VAL A 209 30.93 9.33 11.94
N LYS A 210 32.16 8.87 12.05
CA LYS A 210 33.30 9.70 12.41
C LYS A 210 33.95 10.27 11.14
N ALA A 211 33.96 11.58 11.00
CA ALA A 211 34.64 12.27 9.92
C ALA A 211 35.38 13.50 10.47
N ASN A 212 36.63 13.65 10.09
CA ASN A 212 37.48 14.82 10.47
C ASN A 212 37.48 15.15 11.97
N GLY A 213 37.48 14.11 12.84
CA GLY A 213 37.50 14.28 14.29
C GLY A 213 36.14 14.61 14.93
N ALA A 214 35.10 14.78 14.14
CA ALA A 214 33.71 14.94 14.62
C ALA A 214 32.89 13.69 14.40
N THR A 215 31.95 13.44 15.30
CA THR A 215 30.94 12.37 15.17
C THR A 215 29.64 13.00 14.71
N ARG A 216 29.08 12.50 13.61
CA ARG A 216 27.76 12.86 13.11
C ARG A 216 26.87 11.63 13.04
N TRP A 217 25.61 11.78 13.37
CA TRP A 217 24.63 10.72 13.18
C TRP A 217 24.04 10.80 11.78
N GLN A 218 24.14 9.70 11.05
CA GLN A 218 23.61 9.59 9.68
C GLN A 218 22.60 8.46 9.58
N ILE A 219 21.70 8.56 8.61
CA ILE A 219 20.71 7.53 8.34
C ILE A 219 21.42 6.30 7.77
N PHE A 220 21.13 5.14 8.34
CA PHE A 220 21.60 3.85 7.85
C PHE A 220 20.53 3.12 7.06
N SER A 221 19.28 3.13 7.53
CA SER A 221 18.14 2.52 6.84
C SER A 221 16.82 3.19 7.21
N ILE A 222 15.87 3.08 6.31
CA ILE A 222 14.49 3.53 6.50
C ILE A 222 13.56 2.37 6.18
N THR A 223 12.60 2.12 7.08
CA THR A 223 11.54 1.13 6.89
C THR A 223 10.18 1.76 7.17
N THR A 224 9.11 1.17 6.62
CA THR A 224 7.75 1.57 7.00
C THR A 224 7.47 1.18 8.46
N THR A 225 6.72 2.01 9.17
CA THR A 225 6.24 1.66 10.50
C THR A 225 5.18 0.56 10.37
N ASN A 226 5.44 -0.59 10.99
CA ASN A 226 4.47 -1.69 11.08
C ASN A 226 3.46 -1.42 12.19
#